data_cb4be8944b0fbc246aae92bd80ff0330
#
_entry.id   cb4be8944b0fbc246aae92bd80ff0330
#
_cell.length_a   1.000
_cell.length_b   1.000
_cell.length_c   1.000
_cell.angle_alpha   90.00
_cell.angle_beta   90.00
_cell.angle_gamma   90.00
#
_symmetry.space_group_name_H-M   'P 1'
#
loop_
_entity.id
_entity.type
_entity.pdbx_description
1 polymer ?
#
loop_
_entity_poly.entity_id
_entity_poly.type
_entity_poly.pdbx_seq_one_letter_code
_entity_poly.pdbx_strand_id
1 'polypeptide(L)'
;IILQAEILDLKTDFESKATGIVLESKIDVGRGPVATIIVTTGTLKKGDFFVSGLRWGKVRAIIDDKGKNIDKASPSTPVEILGINGASKAGDDFIVLDNEKEAKNLGESRAQENKENKNPLTFATQDSAFTDKTAEELNLIIKSDVHGSSEAIKNAISQIKHDEVKPKIILSDIGMVT
;
A
#
# COMPACT_ATOMS: atom_id res chain seq x y z
N ILE A 1 19.09 6.40 21.35
CA ILE A 1 18.33 5.35 20.65
C ILE A 1 18.71 3.96 21.18
N ILE A 2 20.00 3.57 21.20
CA ILE A 2 20.44 2.22 21.66
C ILE A 2 19.99 1.94 23.08
N LEU A 3 20.26 2.83 24.05
CA LEU A 3 19.81 2.65 25.44
C LEU A 3 18.29 2.53 25.58
N GLN A 4 17.54 3.25 24.75
CA GLN A 4 16.07 3.15 24.73
C GLN A 4 15.62 1.77 24.19
N ALA A 5 16.28 1.25 23.17
CA ALA A 5 15.99 -0.06 22.61
C ALA A 5 16.32 -1.20 23.58
N GLU A 6 17.42 -1.08 24.35
CA GLU A 6 17.77 -2.06 25.38
C GLU A 6 16.74 -2.11 26.52
N ILE A 7 16.20 -0.95 26.95
CA ILE A 7 15.16 -0.88 27.98
C ILE A 7 13.85 -1.55 27.50
N LEU A 8 13.52 -1.43 26.21
CA LEU A 8 12.29 -2.00 25.65
C LEU A 8 12.34 -3.53 25.50
N ASP A 9 13.52 -4.15 25.56
CA ASP A 9 13.75 -5.61 25.45
C ASP A 9 12.90 -6.26 24.33
N LEU A 10 12.97 -5.67 23.12
CA LEU A 10 12.17 -6.08 21.98
C LEU A 10 12.58 -7.47 21.51
N LYS A 11 11.65 -8.41 21.58
CA LYS A 11 11.83 -9.80 21.17
C LYS A 11 10.91 -10.13 20.01
N THR A 12 11.36 -11.05 19.15
CA THR A 12 10.56 -11.57 18.03
C THR A 12 10.80 -13.06 17.87
N ASP A 13 9.80 -13.75 17.33
CA ASP A 13 9.89 -15.15 16.97
C ASP A 13 10.36 -15.29 15.53
N PHE A 14 11.43 -16.04 15.28
CA PHE A 14 11.99 -16.31 13.97
C PHE A 14 11.33 -17.50 13.26
N GLU A 15 10.69 -18.39 14.02
CA GLU A 15 10.12 -19.63 13.47
C GLU A 15 8.67 -19.49 13.03
N SER A 16 8.00 -18.45 13.50
CA SER A 16 6.61 -18.15 13.11
C SER A 16 6.50 -17.78 11.63
N LYS A 17 5.26 -17.76 11.13
CA LYS A 17 4.96 -17.22 9.80
C LYS A 17 5.35 -15.76 9.73
N ALA A 18 5.93 -15.36 8.61
CA ALA A 18 6.37 -13.99 8.47
C ALA A 18 5.18 -13.01 8.49
N THR A 19 5.34 -11.97 9.29
CA THR A 19 4.51 -10.78 9.23
C THR A 19 5.39 -9.57 9.00
N GLY A 20 4.82 -8.49 8.49
CA GLY A 20 5.58 -7.29 8.19
C GLY A 20 4.68 -6.11 7.85
N ILE A 21 5.30 -5.03 7.47
CA ILE A 21 4.62 -3.80 7.05
C ILE A 21 5.18 -3.37 5.70
N VAL A 22 4.29 -2.95 4.81
CA VAL A 22 4.67 -2.38 3.52
C VAL A 22 5.17 -0.96 3.74
N LEU A 23 6.39 -0.68 3.30
CA LEU A 23 6.94 0.67 3.28
C LEU A 23 6.53 1.42 2.03
N GLU A 24 6.63 0.72 0.89
CA GLU A 24 6.41 1.29 -0.42
C GLU A 24 5.99 0.21 -1.40
N SER A 25 5.25 0.59 -2.44
CA SER A 25 4.94 -0.28 -3.56
C SER A 25 4.98 0.50 -4.87
N LYS A 26 5.57 -0.11 -5.88
CA LYS A 26 5.73 0.46 -7.22
C LYS A 26 5.39 -0.57 -8.29
N ILE A 27 5.12 -0.11 -9.49
CA ILE A 27 4.98 -0.96 -10.68
C ILE A 27 6.22 -0.77 -11.54
N ASP A 28 7.08 -1.78 -11.54
CA ASP A 28 8.30 -1.79 -12.35
C ASP A 28 7.98 -2.29 -13.77
N VAL A 29 8.50 -1.61 -14.79
CA VAL A 29 8.20 -1.89 -16.22
C VAL A 29 8.68 -3.28 -16.69
N GLY A 30 9.63 -3.90 -15.99
CA GLY A 30 10.16 -5.23 -16.37
C GLY A 30 9.78 -6.33 -15.41
N ARG A 31 9.64 -6.00 -14.14
CA ARG A 31 9.44 -6.95 -13.03
C ARG A 31 7.99 -7.02 -12.56
N GLY A 32 7.14 -6.07 -12.99
CA GLY A 32 5.76 -5.95 -12.56
C GLY A 32 5.61 -5.27 -11.19
N PRO A 33 4.54 -5.56 -10.44
CA PRO A 33 4.36 -4.99 -9.11
C PRO A 33 5.43 -5.48 -8.14
N VAL A 34 6.08 -4.53 -7.46
CA VAL A 34 7.12 -4.74 -6.45
C VAL A 34 6.69 -4.03 -5.17
N ALA A 35 6.85 -4.68 -4.04
CA ALA A 35 6.62 -4.06 -2.74
C ALA A 35 7.88 -4.15 -1.87
N THR A 36 8.24 -3.05 -1.24
CA THR A 36 9.27 -2.98 -0.21
C THR A 36 8.60 -3.15 1.14
N ILE A 37 9.01 -4.17 1.88
CA ILE A 37 8.47 -4.50 3.20
C ILE A 37 9.57 -4.55 4.25
N ILE A 38 9.20 -4.34 5.51
CA ILE A 38 10.01 -4.73 6.66
C ILE A 38 9.34 -5.94 7.31
N VAL A 39 10.09 -7.04 7.45
CA VAL A 39 9.65 -8.20 8.22
C VAL A 39 9.70 -7.85 9.70
N THR A 40 8.58 -8.02 10.42
CA THR A 40 8.48 -7.72 11.86
C THR A 40 8.63 -8.97 12.71
N THR A 41 8.00 -10.07 12.33
CA THR A 41 8.12 -11.38 12.99
C THR A 41 8.21 -12.50 11.97
N GLY A 42 8.72 -13.63 12.38
CA GLY A 42 8.87 -14.80 11.52
C GLY A 42 9.95 -14.67 10.46
N THR A 43 10.12 -15.68 9.64
CA THR A 43 11.07 -15.70 8.53
C THR A 43 10.31 -15.83 7.22
N LEU A 44 10.44 -14.81 6.36
CA LEU A 44 9.87 -14.83 5.01
C LEU A 44 10.73 -15.72 4.11
N LYS A 45 10.09 -16.57 3.33
CA LYS A 45 10.76 -17.49 2.39
C LYS A 45 10.23 -17.29 0.97
N LYS A 46 11.11 -17.53 0.01
CA LYS A 46 10.70 -17.62 -1.40
C LYS A 46 9.70 -18.76 -1.57
N GLY A 47 8.58 -18.48 -2.24
CA GLY A 47 7.49 -19.43 -2.45
C GLY A 47 6.32 -19.27 -1.49
N ASP A 48 6.44 -18.51 -0.42
CA ASP A 48 5.37 -18.25 0.54
C ASP A 48 4.19 -17.52 -0.13
N PHE A 49 2.97 -17.87 0.29
CA PHE A 49 1.77 -17.14 -0.08
C PHE A 49 1.52 -16.04 0.95
N PHE A 50 1.11 -14.89 0.49
CA PHE A 50 0.91 -13.74 1.38
C PHE A 50 -0.27 -12.86 0.97
N VAL A 51 -0.74 -12.10 1.94
CA VAL A 51 -1.67 -10.98 1.76
C VAL A 51 -0.99 -9.70 2.21
N SER A 52 -1.17 -8.65 1.43
CA SER A 52 -0.67 -7.31 1.72
C SER A 52 -1.78 -6.30 1.48
N GLY A 53 -2.36 -5.80 2.57
CA GLY A 53 -3.56 -4.97 2.51
C GLY A 53 -4.71 -5.65 1.78
N LEU A 54 -5.08 -5.11 0.62
CA LEU A 54 -6.13 -5.63 -0.27
C LEU A 54 -5.59 -6.57 -1.37
N ARG A 55 -4.30 -6.80 -1.40
CA ARG A 55 -3.62 -7.58 -2.43
C ARG A 55 -3.11 -8.89 -1.86
N TRP A 56 -2.94 -9.85 -2.71
CA TRP A 56 -2.37 -11.15 -2.35
C TRP A 56 -1.35 -11.56 -3.41
N GLY A 57 -0.55 -12.56 -3.11
CA GLY A 57 0.42 -13.05 -4.06
C GLY A 57 1.23 -14.23 -3.54
N LYS A 58 2.21 -14.62 -4.35
CA LYS A 58 3.23 -15.62 -4.02
C LYS A 58 4.60 -14.98 -4.16
N VAL A 59 5.44 -15.11 -3.16
CA VAL A 59 6.82 -14.59 -3.18
C VAL A 59 7.62 -15.29 -4.28
N ARG A 60 7.86 -14.58 -5.38
CA ARG A 60 8.67 -15.09 -6.51
C ARG A 60 10.14 -14.86 -6.30
N ALA A 61 10.49 -13.70 -5.76
CA ALA A 61 11.85 -13.33 -5.40
C ALA A 61 11.84 -12.40 -4.21
N ILE A 62 12.90 -12.46 -3.43
CA ILE A 62 13.21 -11.55 -2.32
C ILE A 62 14.54 -10.91 -2.66
N ILE A 63 14.60 -9.59 -2.62
CA ILE A 63 15.79 -8.80 -2.95
C ILE A 63 16.15 -7.98 -1.73
N ASP A 64 17.42 -8.04 -1.34
CA ASP A 64 17.93 -7.27 -0.20
C ASP A 64 18.20 -5.81 -0.58
N ASP A 65 18.63 -5.02 0.39
CA ASP A 65 19.00 -3.60 0.25
C ASP A 65 20.17 -3.37 -0.73
N LYS A 66 20.92 -4.41 -1.06
CA LYS A 66 22.06 -4.39 -2.00
C LYS A 66 21.68 -4.84 -3.41
N GLY A 67 20.40 -5.12 -3.64
CA GLY A 67 19.89 -5.61 -4.93
C GLY A 67 20.19 -7.10 -5.20
N LYS A 68 20.61 -7.87 -4.19
CA LYS A 68 20.91 -9.29 -4.31
C LYS A 68 19.67 -10.14 -4.01
N ASN A 69 19.43 -11.15 -4.83
CA ASN A 69 18.39 -12.14 -4.53
C ASN A 69 18.79 -13.01 -3.33
N ILE A 70 17.88 -13.11 -2.38
CA ILE A 70 18.02 -13.97 -1.19
C ILE A 70 16.82 -14.93 -1.10
N ASP A 71 17.03 -16.09 -0.46
CA ASP A 71 15.96 -17.09 -0.33
C ASP A 71 15.10 -16.90 0.92
N LYS A 72 15.63 -16.19 1.91
CA LYS A 72 14.96 -15.95 3.21
C LYS A 72 15.28 -14.55 3.71
N ALA A 73 14.29 -13.93 4.37
CA ALA A 73 14.44 -12.67 5.07
C ALA A 73 14.02 -12.83 6.54
N SER A 74 14.89 -12.44 7.44
CA SER A 74 14.68 -12.48 8.90
C SER A 74 13.91 -11.24 9.39
N PRO A 75 13.39 -11.25 10.62
CA PRO A 75 12.84 -10.06 11.24
C PRO A 75 13.80 -8.86 11.22
N SER A 76 13.23 -7.67 11.18
CA SER A 76 13.95 -6.38 11.07
C SER A 76 14.74 -6.20 9.78
N THR A 77 14.53 -7.04 8.77
CA THR A 77 15.21 -6.92 7.48
C THR A 77 14.28 -6.25 6.48
N PRO A 78 14.67 -5.10 5.88
CA PRO A 78 13.95 -4.52 4.76
C PRO A 78 14.27 -5.30 3.48
N VAL A 79 13.24 -5.67 2.73
CA VAL A 79 13.39 -6.41 1.48
C VAL A 79 12.37 -5.96 0.43
N GLU A 80 12.79 -6.00 -0.84
CA GLU A 80 11.85 -5.92 -1.96
C GLU A 80 11.33 -7.32 -2.29
N ILE A 81 10.02 -7.44 -2.45
CA ILE A 81 9.37 -8.68 -2.86
C ILE A 81 8.70 -8.53 -4.22
N LEU A 82 8.80 -9.60 -5.02
CA LEU A 82 8.11 -9.74 -6.29
C LEU A 82 7.05 -10.84 -6.19
N GLY A 83 5.95 -10.67 -6.94
CA GLY A 83 4.90 -11.69 -7.02
C GLY A 83 3.57 -11.30 -6.43
N ILE A 84 3.40 -10.05 -6.05
CA ILE A 84 2.13 -9.45 -5.65
C ILE A 84 1.25 -9.18 -6.89
N ASN A 85 -0.07 -9.28 -6.75
CA ASN A 85 -1.03 -9.10 -7.84
C ASN A 85 -1.47 -7.64 -8.08
N GLY A 86 -0.71 -6.67 -7.60
CA GLY A 86 -1.00 -5.24 -7.75
C GLY A 86 -0.24 -4.43 -6.71
N ALA A 87 -0.35 -3.11 -6.77
CA ALA A 87 0.30 -2.25 -5.78
C ALA A 87 -0.46 -2.28 -4.46
N SER A 88 0.25 -2.50 -3.36
CA SER A 88 -0.21 -2.31 -1.98
C SER A 88 -0.02 -0.86 -1.56
N LYS A 89 -0.64 -0.45 -0.48
CA LYS A 89 -0.41 0.87 0.10
C LYS A 89 0.72 0.83 1.11
N ALA A 90 1.42 1.95 1.25
CA ALA A 90 2.33 2.14 2.37
C ALA A 90 1.56 2.04 3.70
N GLY A 91 2.12 1.32 4.66
CA GLY A 91 1.47 1.03 5.94
C GLY A 91 0.52 -0.18 5.94
N ASP A 92 0.27 -0.83 4.79
CA ASP A 92 -0.51 -2.06 4.75
C ASP A 92 0.22 -3.19 5.50
N ASP A 93 -0.56 -4.00 6.22
CA ASP A 93 -0.04 -5.21 6.85
C ASP A 93 0.32 -6.26 5.79
N PHE A 94 1.46 -6.89 5.99
CA PHE A 94 1.94 -8.03 5.23
C PHE A 94 1.87 -9.29 6.11
N ILE A 95 1.19 -10.33 5.64
CA ILE A 95 0.97 -11.57 6.40
C ILE A 95 1.16 -12.78 5.50
N VAL A 96 2.02 -13.72 5.91
CA VAL A 96 2.21 -15.00 5.22
C VAL A 96 1.15 -16.01 5.68
N LEU A 97 0.57 -16.72 4.71
CA LEU A 97 -0.46 -17.75 4.91
C LEU A 97 0.01 -19.10 4.35
N ASP A 98 -0.65 -20.20 4.77
CA ASP A 98 -0.24 -21.54 4.38
C ASP A 98 -0.62 -21.86 2.93
N ASN A 99 -1.76 -21.35 2.50
CA ASN A 99 -2.36 -21.75 1.24
C ASN A 99 -2.69 -20.55 0.35
N GLU A 100 -2.56 -20.78 -0.96
CA GLU A 100 -2.96 -19.79 -1.96
C GLU A 100 -4.46 -19.42 -1.86
N LYS A 101 -5.32 -20.40 -1.58
CA LYS A 101 -6.77 -20.18 -1.44
C LYS A 101 -7.10 -19.25 -0.28
N GLU A 102 -6.41 -19.41 0.86
CA GLU A 102 -6.58 -18.53 2.02
C GLU A 102 -6.13 -17.11 1.71
N ALA A 103 -4.97 -16.96 1.08
CA ALA A 103 -4.44 -15.66 0.70
C ALA A 103 -5.37 -14.94 -0.28
N LYS A 104 -5.88 -15.66 -1.29
CA LYS A 104 -6.83 -15.13 -2.26
C LYS A 104 -8.14 -14.70 -1.60
N ASN A 105 -8.75 -15.58 -0.82
CA ASN A 105 -10.03 -15.32 -0.16
C ASN A 105 -9.93 -14.11 0.78
N LEU A 106 -8.87 -14.03 1.59
CA LEU A 106 -8.66 -12.93 2.51
C LEU A 106 -8.44 -11.60 1.76
N GLY A 107 -7.65 -11.61 0.69
CA GLY A 107 -7.41 -10.44 -0.13
C GLY A 107 -8.69 -9.95 -0.84
N GLU A 108 -9.48 -10.86 -1.38
CA GLU A 108 -10.75 -10.56 -2.04
C GLU A 108 -11.80 -10.05 -1.06
N SER A 109 -11.94 -10.68 0.13
CA SER A 109 -12.85 -10.21 1.18
C SER A 109 -12.54 -8.80 1.63
N ARG A 110 -11.27 -8.51 1.92
CA ARG A 110 -10.82 -7.15 2.28
C ARG A 110 -11.08 -6.14 1.15
N ALA A 111 -10.87 -6.55 -0.10
CA ALA A 111 -11.13 -5.69 -1.25
C ALA A 111 -12.62 -5.38 -1.42
N GLN A 112 -13.50 -6.34 -1.12
CA GLN A 112 -14.95 -6.17 -1.17
C GLN A 112 -15.44 -5.27 -0.04
N GLU A 113 -15.03 -5.50 1.19
CA GLU A 113 -15.36 -4.63 2.34
C GLU A 113 -14.93 -3.18 2.09
N ASN A 114 -13.74 -2.98 1.49
CA ASN A 114 -13.26 -1.64 1.16
C ASN A 114 -14.09 -0.97 0.07
N LYS A 115 -14.68 -1.73 -0.87
CA LYS A 115 -15.60 -1.21 -1.89
C LYS A 115 -16.93 -0.81 -1.26
N GLU A 116 -17.47 -1.63 -0.38
CA GLU A 116 -18.73 -1.37 0.33
C GLU A 116 -18.61 -0.14 1.24
N ASN A 117 -17.51 -0.02 1.96
CA ASN A 117 -17.23 1.15 2.79
C ASN A 117 -16.96 2.44 1.99
N LYS A 118 -16.52 2.31 0.72
CA LYS A 118 -16.30 3.45 -0.20
C LYS A 118 -17.52 3.80 -1.03
N ASN A 119 -18.59 3.02 -0.95
CA ASN A 119 -19.90 3.40 -1.43
C ASN A 119 -20.73 3.94 -0.24
N PRO A 120 -20.49 5.14 0.26
CA PRO A 120 -21.54 5.83 0.95
C PRO A 120 -22.61 5.95 -0.12
N LEU A 121 -23.83 5.52 0.17
CA LEU A 121 -25.02 6.05 -0.47
C LEU A 121 -24.89 7.57 -0.33
N THR A 122 -24.21 8.20 -1.27
CA THR A 122 -24.37 9.62 -1.50
C THR A 122 -25.79 9.79 -1.98
N PHE A 123 -26.73 9.78 -1.01
CA PHE A 123 -27.84 10.67 -1.15
C PHE A 123 -27.17 12.05 -1.34
N ALA A 124 -26.99 12.43 -2.58
CA ALA A 124 -26.80 13.81 -2.92
C ALA A 124 -27.96 14.52 -2.26
N THR A 125 -27.72 15.07 -1.08
CA THR A 125 -28.54 16.12 -0.53
C THR A 125 -28.45 17.24 -1.55
N GLN A 126 -29.46 17.29 -2.39
CA GLN A 126 -29.80 18.37 -3.29
C GLN A 126 -30.20 19.62 -2.49
N ASP A 127 -29.43 19.98 -1.47
CA ASP A 127 -29.66 21.13 -0.61
C ASP A 127 -28.46 22.09 -0.63
N SER A 128 -28.06 22.52 -1.84
CA SER A 128 -27.31 23.78 -1.96
C SER A 128 -27.62 24.51 -3.26
N ALA A 129 -28.94 24.65 -3.54
CA ALA A 129 -29.38 25.47 -4.67
C ALA A 129 -29.35 27.00 -4.37
N PHE A 130 -28.84 27.43 -3.23
CA PHE A 130 -28.82 28.83 -2.84
C PHE A 130 -27.56 29.21 -2.06
N THR A 131 -26.39 29.10 -2.64
CA THR A 131 -25.23 29.88 -2.16
C THR A 131 -24.37 30.36 -3.29
N ASP A 132 -24.24 31.63 -3.36
CA ASP A 132 -23.53 32.46 -4.32
C ASP A 132 -22.10 31.99 -4.63
N LYS A 133 -21.73 32.26 -5.90
CA LYS A 133 -20.38 32.09 -6.51
C LYS A 133 -19.82 30.69 -6.36
N THR A 134 -20.22 29.82 -7.27
CA THR A 134 -19.60 28.51 -7.46
C THR A 134 -18.13 28.71 -7.89
N ALA A 135 -17.22 28.44 -6.95
CA ALA A 135 -15.82 28.30 -7.31
C ALA A 135 -15.68 27.26 -8.43
N GLU A 136 -14.93 27.58 -9.47
CA GLU A 136 -14.71 26.65 -10.57
C GLU A 136 -13.99 25.40 -10.07
N GLU A 137 -14.48 24.21 -10.44
CA GLU A 137 -13.85 22.94 -10.12
C GLU A 137 -12.69 22.67 -11.08
N LEU A 138 -11.46 22.63 -10.56
CA LEU A 138 -10.29 22.17 -11.30
C LEU A 138 -10.16 20.65 -11.16
N ASN A 139 -10.53 19.93 -12.18
CA ASN A 139 -10.46 18.47 -12.22
C ASN A 139 -9.03 18.00 -12.48
N LEU A 140 -8.48 17.20 -11.56
CA LEU A 140 -7.09 16.74 -11.58
C LEU A 140 -7.02 15.22 -11.65
N ILE A 141 -6.09 14.72 -12.49
CA ILE A 141 -5.67 13.32 -12.54
C ILE A 141 -4.23 13.26 -12.08
N ILE A 142 -3.96 12.40 -11.09
CA ILE A 142 -2.63 12.20 -10.53
C ILE A 142 -2.13 10.82 -10.92
N LYS A 143 -0.97 10.78 -11.58
CA LYS A 143 -0.22 9.56 -11.83
C LYS A 143 1.18 9.70 -11.23
N SER A 144 1.60 8.71 -10.46
CA SER A 144 2.91 8.69 -9.82
C SER A 144 3.58 7.33 -10.01
N ASP A 145 4.86 7.28 -9.78
CA ASP A 145 5.68 6.05 -9.82
C ASP A 145 5.46 5.19 -8.58
N VAL A 146 5.25 5.83 -7.43
CA VAL A 146 5.06 5.19 -6.13
C VAL A 146 3.83 5.74 -5.40
N HIS A 147 3.29 4.93 -4.47
CA HIS A 147 2.09 5.31 -3.73
C HIS A 147 2.29 6.51 -2.81
N GLY A 148 3.46 6.59 -2.15
CA GLY A 148 3.80 7.69 -1.24
C GLY A 148 3.83 9.05 -1.93
N SER A 149 4.38 9.13 -3.15
CA SER A 149 4.36 10.35 -3.97
C SER A 149 2.95 10.82 -4.28
N SER A 150 2.07 9.87 -4.63
CA SER A 150 0.66 10.17 -4.90
C SER A 150 -0.06 10.74 -3.66
N GLU A 151 0.17 10.18 -2.49
CA GLU A 151 -0.43 10.67 -1.24
C GLU A 151 0.11 12.05 -0.85
N ALA A 152 1.42 12.27 -0.99
CA ALA A 152 2.03 13.58 -0.71
C ALA A 152 1.43 14.67 -1.61
N ILE A 153 1.26 14.39 -2.91
CA ILE A 153 0.63 15.32 -3.86
C ILE A 153 -0.83 15.60 -3.47
N LYS A 154 -1.61 14.56 -3.12
CA LYS A 154 -3.00 14.73 -2.67
C LYS A 154 -3.09 15.62 -1.44
N ASN A 155 -2.23 15.37 -0.45
CA ASN A 155 -2.19 16.16 0.78
C ASN A 155 -1.82 17.62 0.49
N ALA A 156 -0.82 17.85 -0.37
CA ALA A 156 -0.46 19.20 -0.78
C ALA A 156 -1.60 19.93 -1.51
N ILE A 157 -2.27 19.26 -2.44
CA ILE A 157 -3.42 19.82 -3.16
C ILE A 157 -4.59 20.13 -2.21
N SER A 158 -4.85 19.25 -1.23
CA SER A 158 -5.94 19.47 -0.26
C SER A 158 -5.72 20.67 0.67
N GLN A 159 -4.47 21.10 0.82
CA GLN A 159 -4.11 22.28 1.61
C GLN A 159 -4.24 23.60 0.83
N ILE A 160 -4.35 23.53 -0.50
CA ILE A 160 -4.54 24.72 -1.34
C ILE A 160 -5.95 25.25 -1.15
N LYS A 161 -6.06 26.44 -0.58
CA LYS A 161 -7.34 27.16 -0.44
C LYS A 161 -7.33 28.34 -1.39
N HIS A 162 -8.29 28.38 -2.28
CA HIS A 162 -8.51 29.49 -3.20
C HIS A 162 -10.00 29.78 -3.30
N ASP A 163 -10.38 31.05 -3.31
CA ASP A 163 -11.79 31.45 -3.25
C ASP A 163 -12.54 31.19 -4.57
N GLU A 164 -11.82 31.23 -5.69
CA GLU A 164 -12.42 31.11 -7.03
C GLU A 164 -12.27 29.71 -7.63
N VAL A 165 -11.30 28.89 -7.17
CA VAL A 165 -11.00 27.57 -7.73
C VAL A 165 -10.88 26.52 -6.66
N LYS A 166 -11.62 25.42 -6.82
CA LYS A 166 -11.51 24.22 -5.93
C LYS A 166 -10.88 23.06 -6.69
N PRO A 167 -9.69 22.59 -6.25
CA PRO A 167 -9.09 21.40 -6.84
C PRO A 167 -9.90 20.15 -6.46
N LYS A 168 -10.25 19.34 -7.48
CA LYS A 168 -10.97 18.08 -7.33
C LYS A 168 -10.17 16.96 -7.97
N ILE A 169 -9.70 16.03 -7.16
CA ILE A 169 -8.95 14.87 -7.65
C ILE A 169 -9.95 13.81 -8.12
N ILE A 170 -10.04 13.60 -9.43
CA ILE A 170 -10.92 12.60 -10.05
C ILE A 170 -10.30 11.22 -9.98
N LEU A 171 -9.01 11.11 -10.30
CA LEU A 171 -8.27 9.85 -10.34
C LEU A 171 -6.88 10.04 -9.75
N SER A 172 -6.50 9.10 -8.94
CA SER A 172 -5.13 9.00 -8.45
C SER A 172 -4.70 7.55 -8.46
N ASP A 173 -3.64 7.25 -9.21
CA ASP A 173 -3.19 5.89 -9.45
C ASP A 173 -1.69 5.83 -9.66
N ILE A 174 -1.11 4.63 -9.58
CA ILE A 174 0.31 4.37 -9.76
C ILE A 174 0.57 3.85 -11.17
N GLY A 175 1.66 4.29 -11.77
CA GLY A 175 2.09 3.86 -13.08
C GLY A 175 2.24 5.00 -14.07
N MET A 176 2.61 4.65 -15.32
CA MET A 176 2.80 5.64 -16.37
C MET A 176 1.48 6.15 -16.94
N VAL A 177 1.52 7.35 -17.52
CA VAL A 177 0.43 7.87 -18.36
C VAL A 177 0.52 7.16 -19.71
N THR A 178 -0.53 6.46 -20.10
CA THR A 178 -0.64 5.74 -21.38
C THR A 178 -1.72 6.39 -22.22
#